data_c6eda8ffff587b9f6e072c024b6a6725
#
_entry.id   c6eda8ffff587b9f6e072c024b6a6725
#
_cell.length_a   1.000
_cell.length_b   1.000
_cell.length_c   1.000
_cell.angle_alpha   90.00
_cell.angle_beta   90.00
_cell.angle_gamma   90.00
#
_symmetry.space_group_name_H-M   'P 1'
#
loop_
_entity.id
_entity.type
_entity.pdbx_description
1 polymer ?
#
loop_
_entity_poly.entity_id
_entity_poly.type
_entity_poly.pdbx_seq_one_letter_code
_entity_poly.pdbx_strand_id
1 'polypeptide(L)'
;MIMTNGWQKLVSVFFCIVVCAGAGLANSPEKGAVTKLPIPRYVSLKASEGTVRRGPSLTHRIDWILKLRNMPLQVVAEHGHWRKVLDFEGAGGWIHYSLLSGSRTVMVVQDHLDLRNQPTAQSLVTARLERNVLARLLSCNPTWCRLSSAGYKGWAPKTALWGVTEAEIFD
;
A
#
# COMPACT_ATOMS: atom_id res chain seq x y z
N MET A 1 -19.41 71.98 46.13
CA MET A 1 -19.47 71.13 47.34
C MET A 1 -20.29 69.88 47.01
N ILE A 2 -19.82 68.76 47.40
CA ILE A 2 -20.33 67.35 47.27
C ILE A 2 -19.68 66.54 46.13
N MET A 3 -18.76 65.71 46.57
CA MET A 3 -18.12 64.57 45.87
C MET A 3 -19.10 63.40 45.75
N THR A 4 -19.07 62.69 44.61
CA THR A 4 -19.58 61.37 44.59
C THR A 4 -18.58 60.45 43.80
N ASN A 5 -18.00 59.55 44.56
CA ASN A 5 -17.11 58.47 44.05
C ASN A 5 -17.89 57.43 43.24
N GLY A 6 -17.48 57.23 42.00
CA GLY A 6 -17.96 56.15 41.18
C GLY A 6 -16.90 55.04 41.11
N TRP A 7 -17.13 53.93 41.76
CA TRP A 7 -16.31 52.75 41.79
C TRP A 7 -16.52 51.90 40.47
N GLN A 8 -15.56 51.96 39.62
CA GLN A 8 -15.55 51.05 38.45
C GLN A 8 -15.10 49.65 38.87
N LYS A 9 -16.03 48.70 38.83
CA LYS A 9 -15.73 47.26 38.98
C LYS A 9 -15.16 46.72 37.67
N LEU A 10 -13.87 46.39 37.67
CA LEU A 10 -13.21 45.60 36.63
C LEU A 10 -13.71 44.16 36.72
N VAL A 11 -14.53 43.78 35.77
CA VAL A 11 -14.92 42.39 35.56
C VAL A 11 -13.84 41.73 34.65
N SER A 12 -12.97 40.96 35.28
CA SER A 12 -11.96 40.16 34.58
C SER A 12 -12.63 38.91 34.00
N VAL A 13 -12.88 38.92 32.69
CA VAL A 13 -13.38 37.71 31.95
C VAL A 13 -12.20 36.80 31.69
N PHE A 14 -12.11 35.75 32.46
CA PHE A 14 -11.16 34.66 32.24
C PHE A 14 -11.65 33.83 31.05
N PHE A 15 -11.04 34.01 29.87
CA PHE A 15 -11.31 33.22 28.68
C PHE A 15 -10.55 31.91 28.81
N CYS A 16 -11.25 30.86 29.23
CA CYS A 16 -10.69 29.50 29.33
C CYS A 16 -10.59 28.91 27.93
N ILE A 17 -9.38 28.95 27.33
CA ILE A 17 -9.10 28.26 26.06
C ILE A 17 -9.00 26.78 26.37
N VAL A 18 -10.06 26.04 26.08
CA VAL A 18 -10.05 24.56 26.06
C VAL A 18 -9.32 24.09 24.79
N VAL A 19 -8.04 23.79 24.93
CA VAL A 19 -7.27 23.11 23.89
C VAL A 19 -7.74 21.65 23.84
N CYS A 20 -8.67 21.34 22.94
CA CYS A 20 -8.98 19.95 22.59
C CYS A 20 -7.78 19.34 21.87
N ALA A 21 -6.89 18.69 22.63
CA ALA A 21 -5.89 17.78 22.06
C ALA A 21 -6.65 16.60 21.43
N GLY A 22 -6.89 16.66 20.12
CA GLY A 22 -7.40 15.53 19.35
C GLY A 22 -6.35 14.43 19.39
N ALA A 23 -6.55 13.43 20.25
CA ALA A 23 -5.81 12.18 20.19
C ALA A 23 -6.14 11.52 18.83
N GLY A 24 -5.22 11.64 17.87
CA GLY A 24 -5.27 10.88 16.62
C GLY A 24 -5.26 9.41 16.99
N LEU A 25 -6.38 8.73 16.84
CA LEU A 25 -6.46 7.28 16.94
C LEU A 25 -5.57 6.71 15.83
N ALA A 26 -4.38 6.25 16.19
CA ALA A 26 -3.55 5.44 15.31
C ALA A 26 -4.36 4.18 14.99
N ASN A 27 -4.94 4.15 13.78
CA ASN A 27 -5.74 3.02 13.32
C ASN A 27 -4.76 1.84 13.13
N SER A 28 -4.77 0.89 14.07
CA SER A 28 -4.00 -0.34 13.93
C SER A 28 -4.43 -1.04 12.63
N PRO A 29 -3.51 -1.55 11.81
CA PRO A 29 -3.87 -2.20 10.56
C PRO A 29 -4.80 -3.39 10.85
N GLU A 30 -5.90 -3.47 10.09
CA GLU A 30 -6.82 -4.59 10.17
C GLU A 30 -6.07 -5.89 9.87
N LYS A 31 -6.40 -6.95 10.61
CA LYS A 31 -5.78 -8.27 10.43
C LYS A 31 -6.72 -9.21 9.70
N GLY A 32 -6.18 -9.95 8.74
CA GLY A 32 -6.89 -10.99 8.04
C GLY A 32 -7.49 -12.03 8.98
N ALA A 33 -8.72 -12.43 8.73
CA ALA A 33 -9.48 -13.33 9.60
C ALA A 33 -8.82 -14.71 9.78
N VAL A 34 -8.08 -15.18 8.76
CA VAL A 34 -7.47 -16.52 8.72
C VAL A 34 -5.98 -16.47 9.08
N THR A 35 -5.19 -15.66 8.37
CA THR A 35 -3.74 -15.65 8.53
C THR A 35 -3.25 -14.76 9.66
N LYS A 36 -4.09 -13.86 10.17
CA LYS A 36 -3.74 -12.82 11.15
C LYS A 36 -2.68 -11.83 10.66
N LEU A 37 -2.32 -11.90 9.38
CA LEU A 37 -1.44 -10.92 8.75
C LEU A 37 -2.19 -9.61 8.49
N PRO A 38 -1.49 -8.47 8.42
CA PRO A 38 -2.11 -7.19 8.07
C PRO A 38 -2.85 -7.24 6.74
N ILE A 39 -3.97 -6.56 6.64
CA ILE A 39 -4.69 -6.25 5.41
C ILE A 39 -4.95 -4.74 5.35
N PRO A 40 -4.85 -4.10 4.16
CA PRO A 40 -4.41 -4.70 2.90
C PRO A 40 -2.91 -5.08 2.91
N ARG A 41 -2.56 -6.14 2.17
CA ARG A 41 -1.17 -6.55 1.94
C ARG A 41 -0.98 -7.03 0.51
N TYR A 42 0.28 -7.02 0.04
CA TYR A 42 0.61 -7.47 -1.30
C TYR A 42 1.16 -8.90 -1.32
N VAL A 43 0.75 -9.63 -2.35
CA VAL A 43 1.20 -10.98 -2.73
C VAL A 43 1.43 -11.01 -4.23
N SER A 44 1.94 -12.11 -4.78
CA SER A 44 2.03 -12.28 -6.23
C SER A 44 1.30 -13.53 -6.71
N LEU A 45 0.86 -13.52 -7.97
CA LEU A 45 0.32 -14.71 -8.62
C LEU A 45 1.45 -15.72 -8.83
N LYS A 46 1.35 -16.90 -8.22
CA LYS A 46 2.35 -17.97 -8.30
C LYS A 46 2.29 -18.70 -9.62
N ALA A 47 1.08 -18.99 -10.08
CA ALA A 47 0.81 -19.74 -11.30
C ALA A 47 0.88 -18.83 -12.54
N SER A 48 0.98 -19.45 -13.73
CA SER A 48 0.85 -18.74 -15.01
C SER A 48 -0.58 -18.26 -15.25
N GLU A 49 -1.56 -18.97 -14.66
CA GLU A 49 -2.98 -18.60 -14.68
C GLU A 49 -3.59 -18.72 -13.30
N GLY A 50 -4.52 -17.82 -12.98
CA GLY A 50 -5.28 -17.80 -11.73
C GLY A 50 -6.74 -17.48 -11.97
N THR A 51 -7.65 -18.35 -11.53
CA THR A 51 -9.08 -18.10 -11.59
C THR A 51 -9.53 -17.24 -10.40
N VAL A 52 -10.18 -16.13 -10.70
CA VAL A 52 -10.78 -15.21 -9.73
C VAL A 52 -12.29 -15.37 -9.80
N ARG A 53 -12.91 -15.60 -8.66
CA ARG A 53 -14.33 -15.91 -8.53
C ARG A 53 -15.08 -14.80 -7.81
N ARG A 54 -16.39 -14.78 -8.00
CA ARG A 54 -17.29 -13.84 -7.34
C ARG A 54 -17.38 -14.04 -5.82
N GLY A 55 -17.15 -15.26 -5.35
CA GLY A 55 -17.21 -15.61 -3.93
C GLY A 55 -16.20 -16.68 -3.53
N PRO A 56 -16.02 -16.93 -2.21
CA PRO A 56 -15.00 -17.79 -1.66
C PRO A 56 -15.36 -19.28 -1.69
N SER A 57 -15.70 -19.81 -2.85
CA SER A 57 -16.02 -21.24 -3.06
C SER A 57 -15.83 -21.62 -4.52
N LEU A 58 -15.59 -22.91 -4.80
CA LEU A 58 -15.51 -23.44 -6.15
C LEU A 58 -16.83 -23.37 -6.92
N THR A 59 -17.95 -23.28 -6.23
CA THR A 59 -19.28 -23.17 -6.83
C THR A 59 -19.61 -21.77 -7.36
N HIS A 60 -18.87 -20.76 -6.91
CA HIS A 60 -19.06 -19.42 -7.43
C HIS A 60 -18.50 -19.26 -8.85
N ARG A 61 -19.20 -18.45 -9.63
CA ARG A 61 -18.83 -18.11 -11.01
C ARG A 61 -17.40 -17.54 -11.05
N ILE A 62 -16.68 -17.91 -12.09
CA ILE A 62 -15.39 -17.30 -12.46
C ILE A 62 -15.72 -15.97 -13.15
N ASP A 63 -15.22 -14.86 -12.61
CA ASP A 63 -15.37 -13.53 -13.19
C ASP A 63 -14.13 -13.14 -14.00
N TRP A 64 -12.93 -13.59 -13.59
CA TRP A 64 -11.66 -13.26 -14.24
C TRP A 64 -10.71 -14.46 -14.32
N ILE A 65 -9.84 -14.44 -15.32
CA ILE A 65 -8.69 -15.32 -15.42
C ILE A 65 -7.46 -14.44 -15.55
N LEU A 66 -6.63 -14.41 -14.49
CA LEU A 66 -5.35 -13.70 -14.51
C LEU A 66 -4.33 -14.57 -15.24
N LYS A 67 -3.60 -14.04 -16.23
CA LYS A 67 -2.65 -14.77 -17.07
C LYS A 67 -1.22 -14.26 -16.98
N LEU A 68 -0.87 -13.56 -15.92
CA LEU A 68 0.45 -12.96 -15.76
C LEU A 68 1.12 -13.45 -14.49
N ARG A 69 2.04 -14.42 -14.63
CA ARG A 69 2.83 -14.92 -13.50
C ARG A 69 3.59 -13.77 -12.82
N ASN A 70 3.69 -13.83 -11.51
CA ASN A 70 4.27 -12.77 -10.66
C ASN A 70 3.50 -11.44 -10.68
N MET A 71 2.28 -11.39 -11.21
CA MET A 71 1.42 -10.22 -11.11
C MET A 71 1.23 -9.86 -9.63
N PRO A 72 1.54 -8.63 -9.20
CA PRO A 72 1.24 -8.21 -7.83
C PRO A 72 -0.26 -8.11 -7.65
N LEU A 73 -0.75 -8.52 -6.48
CA LEU A 73 -2.15 -8.51 -6.10
C LEU A 73 -2.28 -8.03 -4.66
N GLN A 74 -3.26 -7.18 -4.38
CA GLN A 74 -3.55 -6.70 -3.05
C GLN A 74 -4.61 -7.57 -2.38
N VAL A 75 -4.27 -8.25 -1.29
CA VAL A 75 -5.23 -9.00 -0.46
C VAL A 75 -5.97 -8.03 0.44
N VAL A 76 -7.29 -7.98 0.31
CA VAL A 76 -8.17 -7.07 1.06
C VAL A 76 -9.13 -7.81 1.99
N ALA A 77 -9.33 -9.13 1.84
CA ALA A 77 -10.11 -9.96 2.76
C ALA A 77 -9.68 -11.42 2.69
N GLU A 78 -10.06 -12.19 3.71
CA GLU A 78 -9.76 -13.62 3.83
C GLU A 78 -10.99 -14.40 4.27
N HIS A 79 -11.18 -15.60 3.67
CA HIS A 79 -12.19 -16.54 4.10
C HIS A 79 -11.71 -17.98 3.83
N GLY A 80 -11.47 -18.78 4.87
CA GLY A 80 -10.93 -20.13 4.72
C GLY A 80 -9.69 -20.19 3.82
N HIS A 81 -9.77 -20.94 2.74
CA HIS A 81 -8.70 -21.05 1.74
C HIS A 81 -8.71 -19.95 0.67
N TRP A 82 -9.58 -18.97 0.78
CA TRP A 82 -9.77 -17.93 -0.23
C TRP A 82 -9.22 -16.59 0.25
N ARG A 83 -8.70 -15.82 -0.71
CA ARG A 83 -8.25 -14.44 -0.52
C ARG A 83 -8.99 -13.56 -1.51
N LYS A 84 -9.63 -12.50 -1.01
CA LYS A 84 -10.17 -11.47 -1.90
C LYS A 84 -9.01 -10.58 -2.32
N VAL A 85 -8.77 -10.52 -3.62
CA VAL A 85 -7.66 -9.77 -4.19
C VAL A 85 -8.16 -8.69 -5.13
N LEU A 86 -7.37 -7.61 -5.24
CA LEU A 86 -7.53 -6.56 -6.23
C LEU A 86 -6.25 -6.44 -7.03
N ASP A 87 -6.37 -6.11 -8.30
CA ASP A 87 -5.27 -5.69 -9.15
C ASP A 87 -5.06 -4.17 -9.10
N PHE A 88 -4.16 -3.64 -9.92
CA PHE A 88 -3.84 -2.20 -9.94
C PHE A 88 -4.97 -1.32 -10.47
N GLU A 89 -5.93 -1.87 -11.22
CA GLU A 89 -7.12 -1.19 -11.72
C GLU A 89 -8.30 -1.29 -10.73
N GLY A 90 -8.12 -2.02 -9.62
CA GLY A 90 -9.16 -2.26 -8.64
C GLY A 90 -10.11 -3.39 -9.02
N ALA A 91 -9.87 -4.07 -10.13
CA ALA A 91 -10.61 -5.26 -10.49
C ALA A 91 -10.12 -6.47 -9.67
N GLY A 92 -11.00 -7.43 -9.41
CA GLY A 92 -10.60 -8.60 -8.63
C GLY A 92 -11.75 -9.46 -8.16
N GLY A 93 -11.53 -10.18 -7.07
CA GLY A 93 -12.47 -11.13 -6.48
C GLY A 93 -11.75 -12.17 -5.63
N TRP A 94 -12.31 -13.37 -5.52
CA TRP A 94 -11.79 -14.41 -4.66
C TRP A 94 -10.91 -15.40 -5.44
N ILE A 95 -9.69 -15.58 -4.98
CA ILE A 95 -8.71 -16.53 -5.52
C ILE A 95 -8.30 -17.51 -4.42
N HIS A 96 -8.04 -18.77 -4.81
CA HIS A 96 -7.56 -19.77 -3.87
C HIS A 96 -6.10 -19.48 -3.49
N TYR A 97 -5.77 -19.59 -2.19
CA TYR A 97 -4.45 -19.19 -1.66
C TYR A 97 -3.28 -19.94 -2.30
N SER A 98 -3.49 -21.19 -2.77
CA SER A 98 -2.44 -22.00 -3.41
C SER A 98 -1.92 -21.40 -4.73
N LEU A 99 -2.71 -20.51 -5.35
CA LEU A 99 -2.33 -19.79 -6.56
C LEU A 99 -1.52 -18.52 -6.26
N LEU A 100 -1.34 -18.19 -4.98
CA LEU A 100 -0.63 -17.01 -4.52
C LEU A 100 0.73 -17.37 -3.93
N SER A 101 1.63 -16.40 -3.95
CA SER A 101 2.98 -16.48 -3.38
C SER A 101 3.24 -15.26 -2.50
N GLY A 102 3.94 -15.47 -1.39
CA GLY A 102 4.50 -14.39 -0.58
C GLY A 102 5.67 -13.66 -1.21
N SER A 103 6.19 -14.14 -2.35
CA SER A 103 7.23 -13.41 -3.10
C SER A 103 6.71 -12.03 -3.50
N ARG A 104 7.47 -11.00 -3.17
CA ARG A 104 7.05 -9.63 -3.42
C ARG A 104 7.47 -9.18 -4.81
N THR A 105 6.50 -8.71 -5.55
CA THR A 105 6.68 -8.09 -6.86
C THR A 105 5.95 -6.76 -6.90
N VAL A 106 6.38 -5.91 -7.79
CA VAL A 106 5.77 -4.60 -8.07
C VAL A 106 5.57 -4.43 -9.56
N MET A 107 4.67 -3.56 -9.94
CA MET A 107 4.44 -3.15 -11.31
C MET A 107 4.75 -1.67 -11.47
N VAL A 108 5.41 -1.32 -12.56
CA VAL A 108 5.69 0.06 -12.93
C VAL A 108 4.41 0.74 -13.40
N VAL A 109 4.04 1.86 -12.78
CA VAL A 109 2.81 2.61 -13.12
C VAL A 109 3.07 3.90 -13.92
N GLN A 110 4.35 4.29 -14.08
CA GLN A 110 4.78 5.41 -14.91
C GLN A 110 5.19 4.92 -16.31
N ASP A 111 5.12 5.78 -17.33
CA ASP A 111 5.48 5.42 -18.70
C ASP A 111 6.95 4.99 -18.81
N HIS A 112 7.82 5.67 -18.07
CA HIS A 112 9.24 5.35 -17.96
C HIS A 112 9.68 5.47 -16.51
N LEU A 113 10.41 4.47 -16.03
CA LEU A 113 10.97 4.41 -14.69
C LEU A 113 12.46 4.14 -14.75
N ASP A 114 13.28 5.10 -14.32
CA ASP A 114 14.72 4.90 -14.19
C ASP A 114 15.05 4.09 -12.92
N LEU A 115 15.71 2.96 -13.10
CA LEU A 115 16.40 2.27 -12.01
C LEU A 115 17.74 2.94 -11.75
N ARG A 116 18.00 3.31 -10.51
CA ARG A 116 19.19 4.06 -10.12
C ARG A 116 20.11 3.23 -9.25
N ASN A 117 21.40 3.54 -9.31
CA ASN A 117 22.40 2.83 -8.52
C ASN A 117 22.23 3.05 -7.00
N GLN A 118 21.75 4.24 -6.60
CA GLN A 118 21.48 4.61 -5.21
C GLN A 118 20.07 5.23 -5.06
N PRO A 119 19.48 5.23 -3.86
CA PRO A 119 18.14 5.75 -3.61
C PRO A 119 18.09 7.29 -3.57
N THR A 120 18.52 7.91 -4.66
CA THR A 120 18.51 9.37 -4.85
C THR A 120 18.33 9.73 -6.33
N ALA A 121 17.64 10.84 -6.57
CA ALA A 121 17.31 11.30 -7.93
C ALA A 121 18.56 11.69 -8.77
N GLN A 122 19.67 12.03 -8.12
CA GLN A 122 20.93 12.42 -8.77
C GLN A 122 21.83 11.24 -9.11
N SER A 123 21.49 10.03 -8.65
CA SER A 123 22.30 8.84 -8.89
C SER A 123 22.23 8.38 -10.36
N LEU A 124 23.29 7.70 -10.80
CA LEU A 124 23.38 7.13 -12.15
C LEU A 124 22.23 6.17 -12.42
N VAL A 125 21.67 6.26 -13.62
CA VAL A 125 20.64 5.35 -14.13
C VAL A 125 21.33 4.06 -14.61
N THR A 126 20.89 2.93 -14.10
CA THR A 126 21.41 1.59 -14.45
C THR A 126 20.55 0.89 -15.52
N ALA A 127 19.25 1.18 -15.54
CA ALA A 127 18.31 0.68 -16.53
C ALA A 127 17.06 1.57 -16.55
N ARG A 128 16.26 1.44 -17.61
CA ARG A 128 14.94 2.08 -17.71
C ARG A 128 13.88 1.00 -17.93
N LEU A 129 12.82 1.07 -17.14
CA LEU A 129 11.67 0.18 -17.24
C LEU A 129 10.48 0.95 -17.82
N GLU A 130 9.66 0.27 -18.59
CA GLU A 130 8.43 0.81 -19.16
C GLU A 130 7.23 0.51 -18.23
N ARG A 131 6.12 1.20 -18.49
CA ARG A 131 4.84 0.93 -17.82
C ARG A 131 4.46 -0.54 -17.92
N ASN A 132 3.83 -1.08 -16.88
CA ASN A 132 3.39 -2.47 -16.73
C ASN A 132 4.51 -3.50 -16.64
N VAL A 133 5.78 -3.11 -16.66
CA VAL A 133 6.88 -4.04 -16.40
C VAL A 133 6.80 -4.51 -14.95
N LEU A 134 6.89 -5.83 -14.76
CA LEU A 134 6.98 -6.46 -13.44
C LEU A 134 8.44 -6.52 -12.98
N ALA A 135 8.66 -6.14 -11.74
CA ALA A 135 9.95 -6.26 -11.09
C ALA A 135 9.83 -6.97 -9.74
N ARG A 136 10.84 -7.75 -9.38
CA ARG A 136 10.94 -8.33 -8.04
C ARG A 136 11.35 -7.24 -7.06
N LEU A 137 10.64 -7.15 -5.95
CA LEU A 137 10.99 -6.29 -4.82
C LEU A 137 12.10 -6.96 -4.01
N LEU A 138 13.20 -6.25 -3.79
CA LEU A 138 14.35 -6.74 -3.02
C LEU A 138 14.39 -6.13 -1.62
N SER A 139 14.27 -4.79 -1.52
CA SER A 139 14.22 -4.07 -0.26
C SER A 139 13.56 -2.70 -0.46
N CYS A 140 13.06 -2.08 0.61
CA CYS A 140 12.50 -0.73 0.59
C CYS A 140 12.92 0.07 1.82
N ASN A 141 13.40 1.27 1.60
CA ASN A 141 13.50 2.32 2.61
C ASN A 141 12.19 3.17 2.62
N PRO A 142 12.07 4.24 3.41
CA PRO A 142 10.83 5.03 3.46
C PRO A 142 10.33 5.56 2.11
N THR A 143 11.20 5.89 1.16
CA THR A 143 10.82 6.55 -0.10
C THR A 143 11.19 5.79 -1.37
N TRP A 144 12.15 4.87 -1.31
CA TRP A 144 12.68 4.14 -2.45
C TRP A 144 12.61 2.64 -2.23
N CYS A 145 12.44 1.89 -3.32
CA CYS A 145 12.58 0.43 -3.32
C CYS A 145 13.68 -0.02 -4.27
N ARG A 146 14.44 -1.03 -3.85
CA ARG A 146 15.39 -1.73 -4.70
C ARG A 146 14.68 -2.84 -5.43
N LEU A 147 14.81 -2.85 -6.74
CA LEU A 147 14.11 -3.75 -7.65
C LEU A 147 15.08 -4.60 -8.44
N SER A 148 14.59 -5.74 -8.95
CA SER A 148 15.28 -6.54 -9.95
C SER A 148 14.31 -6.91 -11.09
N SER A 149 14.72 -6.60 -12.33
CA SER A 149 13.96 -6.95 -13.54
C SER A 149 14.92 -7.27 -14.68
N ALA A 150 14.70 -8.35 -15.41
CA ALA A 150 15.51 -8.77 -16.57
C ALA A 150 17.03 -8.77 -16.32
N GLY A 151 17.47 -9.16 -15.13
CA GLY A 151 18.90 -9.17 -14.75
C GLY A 151 19.44 -7.85 -14.23
N TYR A 152 18.76 -6.75 -14.42
CA TYR A 152 19.13 -5.44 -13.89
C TYR A 152 18.64 -5.27 -12.46
N LYS A 153 19.40 -4.51 -11.66
CA LYS A 153 19.03 -4.14 -10.30
C LYS A 153 19.23 -2.64 -10.11
N GLY A 154 18.32 -2.02 -9.37
CA GLY A 154 18.43 -0.60 -9.06
C GLY A 154 17.33 -0.11 -8.15
N TRP A 155 17.42 1.14 -7.75
CA TRP A 155 16.50 1.82 -6.88
C TRP A 155 15.48 2.64 -7.69
N ALA A 156 14.23 2.59 -7.28
CA ALA A 156 13.12 3.35 -7.84
C ALA A 156 12.27 3.99 -6.74
N PRO A 157 11.68 5.17 -6.97
CA PRO A 157 10.79 5.78 -6.00
C PRO A 157 9.50 4.96 -5.86
N LYS A 158 8.99 4.81 -4.64
CA LYS A 158 7.75 4.06 -4.36
C LYS A 158 6.55 4.60 -5.11
N THR A 159 6.49 5.92 -5.33
CA THR A 159 5.40 6.59 -6.06
C THR A 159 5.24 6.14 -7.51
N ALA A 160 6.26 5.50 -8.08
CA ALA A 160 6.24 4.95 -9.44
C ALA A 160 5.83 3.48 -9.48
N LEU A 161 5.49 2.87 -8.34
CA LEU A 161 5.29 1.44 -8.19
C LEU A 161 3.92 1.13 -7.61
N TRP A 162 3.27 0.09 -8.15
CA TRP A 162 2.14 -0.58 -7.52
C TRP A 162 2.59 -1.94 -6.98
N GLY A 163 2.15 -2.32 -5.79
CA GLY A 163 2.58 -3.55 -5.13
C GLY A 163 3.38 -3.31 -3.84
N VAL A 164 3.50 -2.05 -3.42
CA VAL A 164 4.15 -1.61 -2.18
C VAL A 164 3.34 -0.45 -1.57
N THR A 165 3.28 -0.35 -0.24
CA THR A 165 2.67 0.79 0.44
C THR A 165 3.71 1.87 0.74
N GLU A 166 3.26 3.12 0.92
CA GLU A 166 4.17 4.25 1.23
C GLU A 166 4.93 4.02 2.54
N ALA A 167 4.26 3.52 3.57
CA ALA A 167 4.86 3.29 4.89
C ALA A 167 5.67 1.98 4.98
N GLU A 168 5.64 1.13 3.94
CA GLU A 168 6.28 -0.17 4.00
C GLU A 168 7.80 -0.06 3.98
N ILE A 169 8.44 -0.68 4.97
CA ILE A 169 9.89 -0.94 4.97
C ILE A 169 10.04 -2.44 4.76
N PHE A 170 10.90 -2.84 3.86
CA PHE A 170 11.10 -4.22 3.46
C PHE A 170 12.59 -4.49 3.25
N ASP A 171 13.13 -5.52 3.92
CA ASP A 171 14.51 -5.98 3.88
C ASP A 171 14.62 -7.42 3.37
#